data_d17d791dec7c8daf5e34c47d94f30baf
#
_entry.id   d17d791dec7c8daf5e34c47d94f30baf
#
_cell.length_a   1.000
_cell.length_b   1.000
_cell.length_c   1.000
_cell.angle_alpha   90.00
_cell.angle_beta   90.00
_cell.angle_gamma   90.00
#
_symmetry.space_group_name_H-M   'P 1'
#
loop_
_entity.id
_entity.type
_entity.pdbx_description
1 polymer ?
#
loop_
_entity_poly.entity_id
_entity_poly.type
_entity_poly.pdbx_seq_one_letter_code
_entity_poly.pdbx_strand_id
1 'polypeptide(L)'
;MGNTSFILASIGVFLVVILLLVIILLVAKKYLSPSGNVNIEINGDKTINVPQGSSLMTTLNENGIFLPSACGGKASCGQCKVQVLEGGGEILDSEKPHFTRKQIKDHWRLGCQCKVKGDLKIKVPESVMGVKEWECEVISNNNVSSFIKEFKVALPPGEHMDFVPGSYAQIKIPAYDCIDYDKDFDKDLIGEEYIGAWKKFNIFSLKAHNPEPTVRAYSMANYPDEGDIITLTVRIATTPFLPRPQVGFQNVPTGIASSYIFSLKPGDKVMMSGPYGDFHPNFTSGKEMIWIGGGAGMAPLRAQIMHMTKTLHTTDRELHFFYGARALGEAFFLEDFWELEKEFPNFHFHLSLDRKDPVADAQGVKYYEGFAVNCIRDTYLKNHEAPEDCEYYLCGPPMLIKTVTDYLDSLGVDQESIMYDNFG
;
A
#
# COMPACT_ATOMS: atom_id res chain seq x y z
N MET A 1 46.42 -14.76 -41.52
CA MET A 1 45.21 -15.59 -41.83
C MET A 1 44.86 -16.62 -40.73
N GLY A 2 45.79 -17.16 -39.95
CA GLY A 2 45.52 -18.16 -38.90
C GLY A 2 44.65 -17.71 -37.72
N ASN A 3 44.81 -16.49 -37.25
CA ASN A 3 44.08 -16.03 -36.07
C ASN A 3 42.58 -15.80 -36.27
N THR A 4 42.18 -15.34 -37.49
CA THR A 4 40.78 -15.07 -37.81
C THR A 4 39.96 -16.38 -37.93
N SER A 5 40.57 -17.42 -38.54
CA SER A 5 39.93 -18.73 -38.64
C SER A 5 39.79 -19.42 -37.28
N PHE A 6 40.76 -19.26 -36.40
CA PHE A 6 40.68 -19.77 -35.03
C PHE A 6 39.60 -19.08 -34.21
N ILE A 7 39.50 -17.74 -34.31
CA ILE A 7 38.47 -16.97 -33.65
C ILE A 7 37.04 -17.36 -34.14
N LEU A 8 36.86 -17.50 -35.45
CA LEU A 8 35.59 -17.94 -36.06
C LEU A 8 35.22 -19.36 -35.61
N ALA A 9 36.19 -20.28 -35.57
CA ALA A 9 35.98 -21.64 -35.08
C ALA A 9 35.59 -21.65 -33.58
N SER A 10 36.25 -20.85 -32.76
CA SER A 10 35.92 -20.72 -31.33
C SER A 10 34.52 -20.14 -31.10
N ILE A 11 34.14 -19.12 -31.86
CA ILE A 11 32.76 -18.56 -31.84
C ILE A 11 31.76 -19.61 -32.26
N GLY A 12 32.03 -20.36 -33.29
CA GLY A 12 31.16 -21.45 -33.78
C GLY A 12 30.93 -22.52 -32.70
N VAL A 13 32.00 -23.01 -32.09
CA VAL A 13 31.92 -23.98 -30.99
C VAL A 13 31.10 -23.41 -29.81
N PHE A 14 31.35 -22.16 -29.42
CA PHE A 14 30.64 -21.51 -28.32
C PHE A 14 29.13 -21.39 -28.60
N LEU A 15 28.75 -21.00 -29.83
CA LEU A 15 27.36 -20.93 -30.23
C LEU A 15 26.68 -22.31 -30.25
N VAL A 16 27.36 -23.36 -30.72
CA VAL A 16 26.86 -24.72 -30.66
C VAL A 16 26.61 -25.20 -29.24
N VAL A 17 27.54 -24.92 -28.32
CA VAL A 17 27.41 -25.28 -26.90
C VAL A 17 26.23 -24.54 -26.26
N ILE A 18 26.06 -23.24 -26.52
CA ILE A 18 24.92 -22.48 -26.03
C ILE A 18 23.60 -23.03 -26.58
N LEU A 19 23.55 -23.30 -27.88
CA LEU A 19 22.34 -23.86 -28.52
C LEU A 19 21.97 -25.21 -27.90
N LEU A 20 22.96 -26.08 -27.67
CA LEU A 20 22.78 -27.39 -27.03
C LEU A 20 22.25 -27.23 -25.59
N LEU A 21 22.81 -26.31 -24.79
CA LEU A 21 22.33 -26.01 -23.45
C LEU A 21 20.88 -25.49 -23.47
N VAL A 22 20.55 -24.59 -24.40
CA VAL A 22 19.18 -24.08 -24.57
C VAL A 22 18.21 -25.20 -24.92
N ILE A 23 18.59 -26.09 -25.84
CA ILE A 23 17.76 -27.26 -26.23
C ILE A 23 17.57 -28.17 -25.00
N ILE A 24 18.63 -28.49 -24.26
CA ILE A 24 18.55 -29.32 -23.07
C ILE A 24 17.60 -28.68 -22.04
N LEU A 25 17.71 -27.37 -21.80
CA LEU A 25 16.83 -26.62 -20.86
C LEU A 25 15.38 -26.63 -21.33
N LEU A 26 15.12 -26.46 -22.63
CA LEU A 26 13.75 -26.51 -23.19
C LEU A 26 13.14 -27.91 -23.09
N VAL A 27 13.93 -28.95 -23.37
CA VAL A 27 13.51 -30.35 -23.22
C VAL A 27 13.26 -30.65 -21.74
N ALA A 28 14.19 -30.29 -20.86
CA ALA A 28 14.02 -30.45 -19.41
C ALA A 28 12.77 -29.72 -18.90
N LYS A 29 12.55 -28.47 -19.32
CA LYS A 29 11.36 -27.71 -19.01
C LYS A 29 10.09 -28.44 -19.45
N LYS A 30 10.06 -28.97 -20.67
CA LYS A 30 8.89 -29.69 -21.22
C LYS A 30 8.54 -30.95 -20.43
N TYR A 31 9.55 -31.73 -20.00
CA TYR A 31 9.33 -33.02 -19.33
C TYR A 31 9.31 -32.92 -17.79
N LEU A 32 9.96 -31.91 -17.20
CA LEU A 32 10.04 -31.73 -15.74
C LEU A 32 9.02 -30.71 -15.20
N SER A 33 8.45 -29.85 -16.08
CA SER A 33 7.39 -28.95 -15.62
C SER A 33 6.11 -29.74 -15.40
N PRO A 34 5.42 -29.56 -14.25
CA PRO A 34 4.11 -30.15 -14.02
C PRO A 34 3.15 -29.77 -15.15
N SER A 35 2.49 -30.74 -15.75
CA SER A 35 1.53 -30.53 -16.83
C SER A 35 0.22 -31.22 -16.49
N GLY A 36 -0.90 -30.59 -16.83
CA GLY A 36 -2.24 -31.09 -16.57
C GLY A 36 -3.01 -30.18 -15.62
N ASN A 37 -4.29 -30.50 -15.43
CA ASN A 37 -5.16 -29.81 -14.50
C ASN A 37 -5.24 -30.55 -13.18
N VAL A 38 -5.47 -29.78 -12.12
CA VAL A 38 -5.68 -30.26 -10.75
C VAL A 38 -6.90 -29.60 -10.15
N ASN A 39 -7.43 -30.20 -9.11
CA ASN A 39 -8.59 -29.69 -8.39
C ASN A 39 -8.12 -28.95 -7.13
N ILE A 40 -8.68 -27.78 -6.90
CA ILE A 40 -8.54 -27.04 -5.65
C ILE A 40 -9.90 -26.97 -4.99
N GLU A 41 -10.03 -27.65 -3.85
CA GLU A 41 -11.20 -27.57 -2.96
C GLU A 41 -11.03 -26.39 -2.01
N ILE A 42 -11.99 -25.47 -2.01
CA ILE A 42 -11.96 -24.21 -1.27
C ILE A 42 -13.08 -24.19 -0.25
N ASN A 43 -12.76 -24.04 1.02
CA ASN A 43 -13.69 -23.96 2.16
C ASN A 43 -14.64 -25.20 2.30
N GLY A 44 -14.37 -26.28 1.54
CA GLY A 44 -15.18 -27.51 1.58
C GLY A 44 -16.43 -27.50 0.69
N ASP A 45 -16.74 -26.39 0.01
CA ASP A 45 -17.97 -26.21 -0.76
C ASP A 45 -17.74 -25.87 -2.24
N LYS A 46 -16.60 -25.28 -2.57
CA LYS A 46 -16.26 -24.88 -3.95
C LYS A 46 -15.04 -25.65 -4.45
N THR A 47 -15.12 -26.22 -5.64
CA THR A 47 -13.98 -26.84 -6.31
C THR A 47 -13.74 -26.18 -7.66
N ILE A 48 -12.49 -25.80 -7.94
CA ILE A 48 -12.04 -25.27 -9.22
C ILE A 48 -11.04 -26.23 -9.87
N ASN A 49 -11.10 -26.37 -11.21
CA ASN A 49 -10.16 -27.17 -11.98
C ASN A 49 -9.21 -26.24 -12.74
N VAL A 50 -7.93 -26.31 -12.44
CA VAL A 50 -6.93 -25.30 -12.85
C VAL A 50 -5.64 -25.94 -13.34
N PRO A 51 -4.89 -25.28 -14.23
CA PRO A 51 -3.59 -25.77 -14.67
C PRO A 51 -2.56 -25.70 -13.52
N GLN A 52 -1.63 -26.66 -13.53
CA GLN A 52 -0.50 -26.69 -12.60
C GLN A 52 0.57 -25.66 -12.96
N GLY A 53 1.40 -25.29 -11.98
CA GLY A 53 2.65 -24.54 -12.16
C GLY A 53 2.65 -23.13 -11.62
N SER A 54 1.50 -22.46 -11.59
CA SER A 54 1.37 -21.09 -11.03
C SER A 54 1.41 -21.08 -9.50
N SER A 55 1.53 -19.88 -8.90
CA SER A 55 1.32 -19.74 -7.48
C SER A 55 -0.16 -19.88 -7.14
N LEU A 56 -0.47 -20.33 -5.92
CA LEU A 56 -1.85 -20.44 -5.46
C LEU A 56 -2.57 -19.08 -5.50
N MET A 57 -1.88 -18.00 -5.15
CA MET A 57 -2.42 -16.63 -5.26
C MET A 57 -2.80 -16.28 -6.71
N THR A 58 -1.90 -16.51 -7.66
CA THR A 58 -2.19 -16.24 -9.08
C THR A 58 -3.37 -17.07 -9.57
N THR A 59 -3.37 -18.35 -9.26
CA THR A 59 -4.43 -19.29 -9.65
C THR A 59 -5.79 -18.90 -9.06
N LEU A 60 -5.83 -18.50 -7.79
CA LEU A 60 -7.07 -18.05 -7.15
C LEU A 60 -7.58 -16.74 -7.75
N ASN A 61 -6.69 -15.76 -7.98
CA ASN A 61 -7.04 -14.49 -8.63
C ASN A 61 -7.63 -14.68 -10.02
N GLU A 62 -7.05 -15.57 -10.83
CA GLU A 62 -7.58 -15.93 -12.17
C GLU A 62 -8.97 -16.59 -12.11
N ASN A 63 -9.35 -17.12 -10.96
CA ASN A 63 -10.65 -17.77 -10.72
C ASN A 63 -11.60 -16.92 -9.85
N GLY A 64 -11.34 -15.61 -9.74
CA GLY A 64 -12.22 -14.65 -9.06
C GLY A 64 -12.16 -14.70 -7.54
N ILE A 65 -11.06 -15.21 -6.96
CA ILE A 65 -10.79 -15.21 -5.51
C ILE A 65 -9.53 -14.39 -5.29
N PHE A 66 -9.69 -13.14 -4.85
CA PHE A 66 -8.63 -12.15 -4.79
C PHE A 66 -7.99 -12.12 -3.42
N LEU A 67 -6.82 -12.76 -3.25
CA LEU A 67 -6.07 -12.71 -2.00
C LEU A 67 -5.42 -11.33 -1.78
N PRO A 68 -5.41 -10.83 -0.53
CA PRO A 68 -4.73 -9.58 -0.20
C PRO A 68 -3.22 -9.68 -0.47
N SER A 69 -2.63 -8.66 -1.11
CA SER A 69 -1.22 -8.66 -1.47
C SER A 69 -0.65 -7.25 -1.65
N ALA A 70 -0.20 -6.61 -0.60
CA ALA A 70 0.44 -5.29 -0.69
C ALA A 70 1.77 -5.31 -1.47
N CYS A 71 2.53 -6.41 -1.40
CA CYS A 71 3.83 -6.54 -2.07
C CYS A 71 3.76 -7.05 -3.53
N GLY A 72 2.57 -7.43 -4.01
CA GLY A 72 2.40 -8.03 -5.34
C GLY A 72 3.06 -9.41 -5.48
N GLY A 73 2.95 -10.25 -4.45
CA GLY A 73 3.40 -11.64 -4.51
C GLY A 73 4.88 -11.89 -4.17
N LYS A 74 5.58 -10.91 -3.59
CA LYS A 74 7.03 -11.01 -3.27
C LYS A 74 7.35 -11.59 -1.89
N ALA A 75 6.36 -12.12 -1.18
CA ALA A 75 6.46 -12.67 0.18
C ALA A 75 6.92 -11.69 1.27
N SER A 76 6.95 -10.38 1.01
CA SER A 76 7.43 -9.40 1.98
C SER A 76 6.36 -8.83 2.90
N CYS A 77 5.07 -8.82 2.50
CA CYS A 77 3.98 -8.24 3.31
C CYS A 77 3.27 -9.26 4.20
N GLY A 78 3.35 -10.55 3.91
CA GLY A 78 2.69 -11.59 4.70
C GLY A 78 1.16 -11.62 4.64
N GLN A 79 0.51 -10.86 3.75
CA GLN A 79 -0.95 -10.69 3.76
C GLN A 79 -1.71 -11.82 3.05
N CYS A 80 -1.15 -12.45 2.01
CA CYS A 80 -1.82 -13.50 1.23
C CYS A 80 -1.89 -14.85 1.97
N LYS A 81 -2.30 -14.81 3.23
CA LYS A 81 -2.39 -15.99 4.10
C LYS A 81 -3.56 -16.88 3.71
N VAL A 82 -3.28 -18.15 3.52
CA VAL A 82 -4.28 -19.21 3.32
C VAL A 82 -3.90 -20.42 4.15
N GLN A 83 -4.88 -21.17 4.61
CA GLN A 83 -4.63 -22.44 5.28
C GLN A 83 -4.69 -23.54 4.22
N VAL A 84 -3.58 -24.25 3.98
CA VAL A 84 -3.49 -25.32 2.98
C VAL A 84 -3.52 -26.66 3.69
N LEU A 85 -4.71 -27.26 3.77
CA LEU A 85 -4.95 -28.48 4.53
C LEU A 85 -4.30 -29.71 3.89
N GLU A 86 -4.33 -29.78 2.54
CA GLU A 86 -3.74 -30.88 1.76
C GLU A 86 -3.04 -30.34 0.52
N GLY A 87 -1.93 -30.96 0.11
CA GLY A 87 -1.24 -30.73 -1.16
C GLY A 87 -0.25 -29.56 -1.20
N GLY A 88 -0.15 -28.74 -0.17
CA GLY A 88 0.65 -27.49 -0.17
C GLY A 88 2.16 -27.68 -0.07
N GLY A 89 2.65 -28.88 0.23
CA GLY A 89 4.06 -29.13 0.49
C GLY A 89 4.56 -28.45 1.78
N GLU A 90 5.87 -28.40 1.95
CA GLU A 90 6.50 -27.79 3.14
C GLU A 90 6.51 -26.26 3.05
N ILE A 91 6.45 -25.60 4.21
CA ILE A 91 6.58 -24.15 4.33
C ILE A 91 8.00 -23.71 4.00
N LEU A 92 8.14 -22.66 3.17
CA LEU A 92 9.44 -22.11 2.79
C LEU A 92 10.01 -21.20 3.88
N ASP A 93 11.33 -21.06 3.92
CA ASP A 93 11.99 -20.16 4.88
C ASP A 93 11.57 -18.69 4.71
N SER A 94 11.24 -18.27 3.49
CA SER A 94 10.70 -16.94 3.20
C SER A 94 9.32 -16.67 3.78
N GLU A 95 8.56 -17.72 4.10
CA GLU A 95 7.21 -17.61 4.68
C GLU A 95 7.23 -17.57 6.21
N LYS A 96 8.19 -18.28 6.83
CA LYS A 96 8.25 -18.48 8.29
C LYS A 96 8.17 -17.20 9.13
N PRO A 97 8.82 -16.07 8.74
CA PRO A 97 8.73 -14.84 9.50
C PRO A 97 7.31 -14.25 9.64
N HIS A 98 6.39 -14.65 8.77
CA HIS A 98 5.01 -14.16 8.75
C HIS A 98 4.03 -15.01 9.55
N PHE A 99 4.52 -16.09 10.20
CA PHE A 99 3.66 -17.03 10.90
C PHE A 99 4.18 -17.37 12.30
N THR A 100 3.25 -17.49 13.22
CA THR A 100 3.53 -18.08 14.54
C THR A 100 3.77 -19.59 14.42
N ARG A 101 4.43 -20.19 15.42
CA ARG A 101 4.62 -21.66 15.47
C ARG A 101 3.30 -22.42 15.41
N LYS A 102 2.22 -21.86 15.97
CA LYS A 102 0.87 -22.44 15.91
C LYS A 102 0.34 -22.43 14.49
N GLN A 103 0.39 -21.28 13.81
CA GLN A 103 -0.06 -21.16 12.41
C GLN A 103 0.69 -22.12 11.48
N ILE A 104 2.01 -22.28 11.67
CA ILE A 104 2.79 -23.26 10.88
C ILE A 104 2.27 -24.69 11.08
N LYS A 105 1.95 -25.08 12.33
CA LYS A 105 1.36 -26.40 12.64
C LYS A 105 -0.05 -26.56 12.07
N ASP A 106 -0.79 -25.46 11.98
CA ASP A 106 -2.14 -25.41 11.44
C ASP A 106 -2.14 -25.23 9.90
N HIS A 107 -1.01 -25.50 9.24
CA HIS A 107 -0.82 -25.48 7.78
C HIS A 107 -1.08 -24.14 7.09
N TRP A 108 -0.85 -23.02 7.77
CA TRP A 108 -0.90 -21.71 7.14
C TRP A 108 0.28 -21.51 6.19
N ARG A 109 -0.01 -20.94 5.01
CA ARG A 109 0.95 -20.64 3.94
C ARG A 109 0.71 -19.26 3.37
N LEU A 110 1.73 -18.68 2.72
CA LEU A 110 1.52 -17.55 1.83
C LEU A 110 1.11 -18.04 0.44
N GLY A 111 -0.08 -17.64 -0.04
CA GLY A 111 -0.59 -18.03 -1.35
C GLY A 111 0.36 -17.72 -2.50
N CYS A 112 1.13 -16.64 -2.41
CA CYS A 112 2.13 -16.26 -3.41
C CYS A 112 3.36 -17.21 -3.45
N GLN A 113 3.66 -17.92 -2.36
CA GLN A 113 4.78 -18.86 -2.27
C GLN A 113 4.36 -20.31 -2.47
N CYS A 114 3.11 -20.63 -2.22
CA CYS A 114 2.55 -21.95 -2.42
C CYS A 114 2.34 -22.21 -3.92
N LYS A 115 3.04 -23.19 -4.50
CA LYS A 115 2.89 -23.59 -5.90
C LYS A 115 1.82 -24.66 -6.07
N VAL A 116 0.97 -24.51 -7.07
CA VAL A 116 -0.05 -25.51 -7.45
C VAL A 116 0.64 -26.61 -8.24
N LYS A 117 0.94 -27.74 -7.56
CA LYS A 117 1.66 -28.89 -8.14
C LYS A 117 0.80 -30.17 -8.22
N GLY A 118 -0.35 -30.18 -7.59
CA GLY A 118 -1.28 -31.30 -7.47
C GLY A 118 -2.59 -30.80 -6.85
N ASP A 119 -3.49 -31.71 -6.56
CA ASP A 119 -4.75 -31.39 -5.90
C ASP A 119 -4.50 -30.71 -4.54
N LEU A 120 -5.31 -29.73 -4.21
CA LEU A 120 -5.20 -28.93 -2.98
C LEU A 120 -6.53 -28.88 -2.25
N LYS A 121 -6.48 -28.90 -0.92
CA LYS A 121 -7.60 -28.46 -0.06
C LYS A 121 -7.18 -27.25 0.73
N ILE A 122 -7.92 -26.17 0.60
CA ILE A 122 -7.58 -24.89 1.22
C ILE A 122 -8.76 -24.28 1.97
N LYS A 123 -8.43 -23.48 2.97
CA LYS A 123 -9.36 -22.54 3.58
C LYS A 123 -8.85 -21.12 3.34
N VAL A 124 -9.70 -20.28 2.77
CA VAL A 124 -9.47 -18.85 2.64
C VAL A 124 -10.34 -18.11 3.65
N PRO A 125 -9.88 -16.97 4.20
CA PRO A 125 -10.72 -16.14 5.10
C PRO A 125 -12.03 -15.72 4.41
N GLU A 126 -13.12 -15.64 5.15
CA GLU A 126 -14.42 -15.22 4.60
C GLU A 126 -14.37 -13.81 4.01
N SER A 127 -13.59 -12.91 4.59
CA SER A 127 -13.37 -11.55 4.08
C SER A 127 -12.84 -11.50 2.65
N VAL A 128 -12.18 -12.56 2.18
CA VAL A 128 -11.67 -12.70 0.81
C VAL A 128 -12.77 -13.08 -0.19
N MET A 129 -13.80 -13.78 0.27
CA MET A 129 -14.86 -14.30 -0.60
C MET A 129 -15.79 -13.21 -1.14
N GLY A 130 -15.84 -12.03 -0.49
CA GLY A 130 -16.63 -10.88 -0.92
C GLY A 130 -15.90 -9.89 -1.82
N VAL A 131 -14.60 -10.09 -2.03
CA VAL A 131 -13.79 -9.18 -2.84
C VAL A 131 -14.13 -9.30 -4.32
N LYS A 132 -14.28 -8.13 -4.98
CA LYS A 132 -14.50 -8.03 -6.41
C LYS A 132 -13.37 -7.26 -7.09
N GLU A 133 -13.25 -7.41 -8.40
CA GLU A 133 -12.37 -6.59 -9.28
C GLU A 133 -13.24 -5.81 -10.26
N TRP A 134 -12.92 -4.52 -10.44
CA TRP A 134 -13.63 -3.61 -11.34
C TRP A 134 -12.67 -2.87 -12.25
N GLU A 135 -13.13 -2.55 -13.47
CA GLU A 135 -12.51 -1.54 -14.32
C GLU A 135 -13.10 -0.18 -13.97
N CYS A 136 -12.36 0.58 -13.18
CA CYS A 136 -12.78 1.90 -12.69
C CYS A 136 -12.35 3.02 -13.63
N GLU A 137 -13.08 4.14 -13.62
CA GLU A 137 -12.72 5.34 -14.36
C GLU A 137 -12.02 6.35 -13.47
N VAL A 138 -10.89 6.89 -13.92
CA VAL A 138 -10.19 7.97 -13.23
C VAL A 138 -11.01 9.26 -13.33
N ILE A 139 -11.42 9.80 -12.18
CA ILE A 139 -12.19 11.03 -12.07
C ILE A 139 -11.28 12.24 -11.89
N SER A 140 -10.28 12.10 -11.04
CA SER A 140 -9.26 13.13 -10.83
C SER A 140 -7.95 12.51 -10.37
N ASN A 141 -6.83 13.22 -10.62
CA ASN A 141 -5.50 12.76 -10.26
C ASN A 141 -4.58 13.97 -10.00
N ASN A 142 -4.96 14.83 -9.07
CA ASN A 142 -4.26 16.08 -8.79
C ASN A 142 -3.29 15.92 -7.61
N ASN A 143 -2.17 16.65 -7.65
CA ASN A 143 -1.34 16.75 -6.46
C ASN A 143 -2.08 17.52 -5.35
N VAL A 144 -1.92 17.04 -4.13
CA VAL A 144 -2.38 17.68 -2.88
C VAL A 144 -1.21 18.05 -1.98
N SER A 145 0.00 17.62 -2.34
CA SER A 145 1.27 18.09 -1.82
C SER A 145 2.35 17.91 -2.89
N SER A 146 3.57 18.34 -2.62
CA SER A 146 4.66 18.28 -3.62
C SER A 146 4.80 16.91 -4.28
N PHE A 147 4.58 15.82 -3.55
CA PHE A 147 4.85 14.45 -4.00
C PHE A 147 3.72 13.46 -3.71
N ILE A 148 2.52 13.95 -3.40
CA ILE A 148 1.34 13.11 -3.14
C ILE A 148 0.19 13.59 -4.01
N LYS A 149 -0.45 12.65 -4.68
CA LYS A 149 -1.70 12.87 -5.42
C LYS A 149 -2.91 12.38 -4.63
N GLU A 150 -3.99 13.14 -4.74
CA GLU A 150 -5.33 12.63 -4.51
C GLU A 150 -5.79 11.97 -5.81
N PHE A 151 -5.91 10.65 -5.78
CA PHE A 151 -6.33 9.85 -6.92
C PHE A 151 -7.74 9.35 -6.69
N LYS A 152 -8.69 9.83 -7.50
CA LYS A 152 -10.11 9.46 -7.41
C LYS A 152 -10.52 8.62 -8.60
N VAL A 153 -11.18 7.50 -8.31
CA VAL A 153 -11.76 6.61 -9.32
C VAL A 153 -13.22 6.32 -9.02
N ALA A 154 -14.03 6.27 -10.06
CA ALA A 154 -15.42 5.84 -9.96
C ALA A 154 -15.55 4.35 -10.25
N LEU A 155 -16.34 3.66 -9.46
CA LEU A 155 -16.78 2.30 -9.78
C LEU A 155 -17.68 2.31 -11.04
N PRO A 156 -17.79 1.18 -11.76
CA PRO A 156 -18.74 1.06 -12.86
C PRO A 156 -20.18 1.36 -12.41
N PRO A 157 -21.03 1.91 -13.28
CA PRO A 157 -22.41 2.24 -12.93
C PRO A 157 -23.19 1.04 -12.37
N GLY A 158 -23.76 1.22 -11.18
CA GLY A 158 -24.54 0.20 -10.48
C GLY A 158 -23.71 -0.77 -9.63
N GLU A 159 -22.39 -0.64 -9.63
CA GLU A 159 -21.51 -1.35 -8.70
C GLU A 159 -21.29 -0.53 -7.42
N HIS A 160 -21.13 -1.23 -6.32
CA HIS A 160 -20.87 -0.66 -5.00
C HIS A 160 -19.80 -1.47 -4.28
N MET A 161 -18.95 -0.81 -3.50
CA MET A 161 -17.97 -1.44 -2.63
C MET A 161 -18.35 -1.20 -1.17
N ASP A 162 -18.87 -2.24 -0.53
CA ASP A 162 -19.05 -2.22 0.93
C ASP A 162 -17.72 -2.38 1.62
N PHE A 163 -17.29 -1.40 2.39
CA PHE A 163 -16.00 -1.44 3.10
C PHE A 163 -16.08 -0.82 4.49
N VAL A 164 -15.15 -1.21 5.35
CA VAL A 164 -14.98 -0.63 6.69
C VAL A 164 -13.89 0.46 6.59
N PRO A 165 -14.07 1.64 7.23
CA PRO A 165 -13.05 2.70 7.21
C PRO A 165 -11.68 2.23 7.68
N GLY A 166 -10.63 2.58 6.94
CA GLY A 166 -9.29 2.04 7.12
C GLY A 166 -8.94 0.85 6.22
N SER A 167 -9.91 0.32 5.47
CA SER A 167 -9.67 -0.65 4.40
C SER A 167 -8.82 -0.04 3.27
N TYR A 168 -8.18 -0.92 2.48
CA TYR A 168 -7.43 -0.55 1.29
C TYR A 168 -8.00 -1.22 0.03
N ALA A 169 -7.71 -0.62 -1.12
CA ALA A 169 -7.95 -1.22 -2.43
C ALA A 169 -6.61 -1.65 -3.06
N GLN A 170 -6.64 -2.62 -3.97
CA GLN A 170 -5.50 -3.03 -4.76
C GLN A 170 -5.65 -2.51 -6.19
N ILE A 171 -4.62 -1.85 -6.69
CA ILE A 171 -4.52 -1.40 -8.08
C ILE A 171 -3.64 -2.38 -8.85
N LYS A 172 -4.18 -2.86 -9.99
CA LYS A 172 -3.45 -3.71 -10.94
C LYS A 172 -2.67 -2.84 -11.91
N ILE A 173 -1.37 -2.99 -11.88
CA ILE A 173 -0.44 -2.23 -12.70
C ILE A 173 -0.08 -3.09 -13.91
N PRO A 174 -0.38 -2.67 -15.15
CA PRO A 174 0.00 -3.42 -16.35
C PRO A 174 1.53 -3.44 -16.53
N ALA A 175 2.02 -4.32 -17.37
CA ALA A 175 3.37 -4.20 -17.90
C ALA A 175 3.46 -2.93 -18.75
N TYR A 176 4.59 -2.21 -18.65
CA TYR A 176 4.90 -1.07 -19.50
C TYR A 176 6.41 -0.97 -19.72
N ASP A 177 6.81 -0.57 -20.94
CA ASP A 177 8.22 -0.48 -21.31
C ASP A 177 8.92 0.69 -20.62
N CYS A 178 8.29 1.88 -20.62
CA CYS A 178 8.85 3.07 -20.01
C CYS A 178 7.76 4.09 -19.70
N ILE A 179 7.79 4.65 -18.50
CA ILE A 179 7.12 5.90 -18.14
C ILE A 179 8.21 6.93 -17.88
N ASP A 180 8.29 7.96 -18.71
CA ASP A 180 9.23 9.08 -18.63
C ASP A 180 8.54 10.23 -17.90
N TYR A 181 9.02 10.59 -16.71
CA TYR A 181 8.33 11.55 -15.84
C TYR A 181 8.19 12.96 -16.47
N ASP A 182 9.13 13.36 -17.34
CA ASP A 182 9.02 14.66 -18.00
C ASP A 182 7.98 14.69 -19.11
N LYS A 183 7.74 13.56 -19.77
CA LYS A 183 6.86 13.44 -20.93
C LYS A 183 5.46 12.96 -20.58
N ASP A 184 5.39 11.97 -19.67
CA ASP A 184 4.16 11.20 -19.42
C ASP A 184 3.38 11.74 -18.23
N PHE A 185 4.02 12.51 -17.33
CA PHE A 185 3.30 13.15 -16.24
C PHE A 185 2.72 14.50 -16.68
N ASP A 186 1.43 14.65 -16.47
CA ASP A 186 0.73 15.90 -16.75
C ASP A 186 1.11 16.95 -15.69
N LYS A 187 1.74 18.03 -16.15
CA LYS A 187 2.24 19.08 -15.28
C LYS A 187 1.12 19.94 -14.70
N ASP A 188 -0.02 20.02 -15.39
CA ASP A 188 -1.20 20.73 -14.89
C ASP A 188 -1.83 19.96 -13.71
N LEU A 189 -1.80 18.62 -13.75
CA LEU A 189 -2.24 17.76 -12.65
C LEU A 189 -1.25 17.73 -11.47
N ILE A 190 0.00 18.13 -11.67
CA ILE A 190 0.94 18.36 -10.57
C ILE A 190 0.65 19.71 -9.90
N GLY A 191 0.29 20.73 -10.67
CA GLY A 191 0.00 22.08 -10.21
C GLY A 191 1.24 22.98 -10.14
N GLU A 192 1.04 24.27 -10.43
CA GLU A 192 2.13 25.25 -10.48
C GLU A 192 2.85 25.40 -9.13
N GLU A 193 2.12 25.28 -8.02
CA GLU A 193 2.63 25.39 -6.66
C GLU A 193 3.65 24.29 -6.32
N TYR A 194 3.53 23.10 -6.92
CA TYR A 194 4.39 21.94 -6.62
C TYR A 194 5.51 21.72 -7.63
N ILE A 195 5.37 22.21 -8.86
CA ILE A 195 6.36 22.06 -9.96
C ILE A 195 7.76 22.50 -9.53
N GLY A 196 7.85 23.56 -8.71
CA GLY A 196 9.12 24.05 -8.18
C GLY A 196 9.92 22.98 -7.42
N ALA A 197 9.25 22.16 -6.61
CA ALA A 197 9.87 21.05 -5.88
C ALA A 197 10.37 19.95 -6.83
N TRP A 198 9.60 19.58 -7.85
CA TRP A 198 9.98 18.59 -8.86
C TRP A 198 11.23 19.01 -9.64
N LYS A 199 11.32 20.27 -10.05
CA LYS A 199 12.51 20.83 -10.71
C LYS A 199 13.72 20.87 -9.78
N LYS A 200 13.53 21.35 -8.53
CA LYS A 200 14.60 21.46 -7.52
C LYS A 200 15.27 20.11 -7.23
N PHE A 201 14.48 19.05 -7.14
CA PHE A 201 14.97 17.71 -6.85
C PHE A 201 15.26 16.88 -8.11
N ASN A 202 15.15 17.48 -9.31
CA ASN A 202 15.37 16.82 -10.60
C ASN A 202 14.52 15.56 -10.81
N ILE A 203 13.30 15.55 -10.28
CA ILE A 203 12.41 14.37 -10.33
C ILE A 203 11.98 14.04 -11.77
N PHE A 204 11.83 15.05 -12.63
CA PHE A 204 11.48 14.85 -14.03
C PHE A 204 12.54 14.10 -14.85
N SER A 205 13.76 13.93 -14.34
CA SER A 205 14.78 13.10 -15.01
C SER A 205 14.58 11.59 -14.82
N LEU A 206 13.65 11.20 -13.97
CA LEU A 206 13.42 9.80 -13.63
C LEU A 206 12.55 9.08 -14.67
N LYS A 207 12.72 7.77 -14.75
CA LYS A 207 11.95 6.85 -15.60
C LYS A 207 11.61 5.60 -14.82
N ALA A 208 10.45 5.03 -15.12
CA ALA A 208 10.00 3.77 -14.55
C ALA A 208 9.82 2.71 -15.64
N HIS A 209 10.05 1.46 -15.28
CA HIS A 209 9.85 0.29 -16.13
C HIS A 209 9.13 -0.79 -15.33
N ASN A 210 8.18 -1.47 -15.96
CA ASN A 210 7.46 -2.58 -15.35
C ASN A 210 7.32 -3.73 -16.38
N PRO A 211 8.22 -4.71 -16.39
CA PRO A 211 8.22 -5.77 -17.39
C PRO A 211 7.08 -6.78 -17.21
N GLU A 212 6.47 -6.84 -16.02
CA GLU A 212 5.42 -7.81 -15.70
C GLU A 212 4.28 -7.14 -14.94
N PRO A 213 3.02 -7.51 -15.19
CA PRO A 213 1.89 -7.00 -14.40
C PRO A 213 2.10 -7.26 -12.92
N THR A 214 1.74 -6.29 -12.11
CA THR A 214 1.82 -6.39 -10.65
C THR A 214 0.63 -5.73 -9.97
N VAL A 215 0.50 -5.90 -8.67
CA VAL A 215 -0.57 -5.32 -7.84
C VAL A 215 0.06 -4.55 -6.69
N ARG A 216 -0.54 -3.42 -6.29
CA ARG A 216 -0.17 -2.69 -5.08
C ARG A 216 -1.40 -2.23 -4.33
N ALA A 217 -1.28 -2.25 -3.00
CA ALA A 217 -2.28 -1.78 -2.07
C ALA A 217 -2.17 -0.29 -1.81
N TYR A 218 -3.32 0.36 -1.70
CA TYR A 218 -3.46 1.77 -1.30
C TYR A 218 -4.65 1.92 -0.38
N SER A 219 -4.44 2.46 0.82
CA SER A 219 -5.51 2.71 1.78
C SER A 219 -6.47 3.75 1.24
N MET A 220 -7.77 3.51 1.44
CA MET A 220 -8.83 4.42 1.01
C MET A 220 -8.92 5.61 1.97
N ALA A 221 -9.03 6.82 1.41
CA ALA A 221 -9.17 8.07 2.15
C ALA A 221 -10.64 8.49 2.32
N ASN A 222 -11.52 7.99 1.46
CA ASN A 222 -12.96 8.16 1.61
C ASN A 222 -13.53 7.19 2.65
N TYR A 223 -14.64 7.57 3.27
CA TYR A 223 -15.45 6.69 4.11
C TYR A 223 -16.72 6.27 3.36
N PRO A 224 -17.47 5.24 3.81
CA PRO A 224 -18.57 4.65 3.03
C PRO A 224 -19.62 5.63 2.55
N ASP A 225 -20.00 6.63 3.35
CA ASP A 225 -21.05 7.59 3.01
C ASP A 225 -20.63 8.62 1.94
N GLU A 226 -19.36 8.66 1.53
CA GLU A 226 -18.89 9.46 0.37
C GLU A 226 -19.26 8.80 -0.97
N GLY A 227 -19.84 7.59 -0.96
CA GLY A 227 -20.40 6.91 -2.13
C GLY A 227 -19.40 6.11 -2.95
N ASP A 228 -19.67 5.96 -4.26
CA ASP A 228 -19.00 5.01 -5.15
C ASP A 228 -17.73 5.58 -5.82
N ILE A 229 -17.20 6.68 -5.30
CA ILE A 229 -15.90 7.24 -5.68
C ILE A 229 -14.86 6.84 -4.64
N ILE A 230 -13.89 6.03 -5.06
CA ILE A 230 -12.79 5.63 -4.21
C ILE A 230 -11.67 6.66 -4.31
N THR A 231 -11.27 7.19 -3.16
CA THR A 231 -10.21 8.20 -3.04
C THR A 231 -8.97 7.58 -2.41
N LEU A 232 -7.83 7.70 -3.08
CA LEU A 232 -6.54 7.24 -2.59
C LEU A 232 -5.57 8.42 -2.48
N THR A 233 -4.67 8.40 -1.50
CA THR A 233 -3.53 9.32 -1.44
C THR A 233 -2.25 8.59 -1.84
N VAL A 234 -1.73 8.91 -3.01
CA VAL A 234 -0.61 8.18 -3.61
C VAL A 234 0.64 9.02 -3.61
N ARG A 235 1.64 8.61 -2.83
CA ARG A 235 2.97 9.24 -2.87
C ARG A 235 3.81 8.66 -3.98
N ILE A 236 4.47 9.53 -4.77
CA ILE A 236 5.46 9.09 -5.76
C ILE A 236 6.67 8.45 -5.04
N ALA A 237 6.96 7.22 -5.39
CA ALA A 237 8.13 6.50 -4.91
C ALA A 237 9.30 6.73 -5.89
N THR A 238 10.10 7.74 -5.62
CA THR A 238 11.31 8.05 -6.40
C THR A 238 12.46 7.13 -6.04
N THR A 239 13.45 7.04 -6.91
CA THR A 239 14.76 6.50 -6.58
C THR A 239 15.36 7.30 -5.41
N PRO A 240 15.93 6.65 -4.38
CA PRO A 240 16.58 7.34 -3.28
C PRO A 240 17.73 8.23 -3.75
N PHE A 241 17.95 9.35 -3.07
CA PHE A 241 19.10 10.20 -3.31
C PHE A 241 20.40 9.52 -2.88
N LEU A 242 21.49 9.88 -3.53
CA LEU A 242 22.84 9.51 -3.07
C LEU A 242 23.10 10.11 -1.69
N PRO A 243 23.89 9.41 -0.83
CA PRO A 243 24.32 9.97 0.44
C PRO A 243 25.15 11.25 0.24
N ARG A 244 24.92 12.27 1.08
CA ARG A 244 25.73 13.49 1.06
C ARG A 244 27.22 13.18 1.27
N PRO A 245 28.15 13.87 0.59
CA PRO A 245 27.98 15.07 -0.23
C PRO A 245 27.64 14.82 -1.71
N GLN A 246 27.40 13.59 -2.14
CA GLN A 246 27.09 13.26 -3.53
C GLN A 246 25.74 13.85 -3.96
N VAL A 247 25.61 14.17 -5.25
CA VAL A 247 24.39 14.72 -5.85
C VAL A 247 23.84 13.74 -6.87
N GLY A 248 22.52 13.56 -6.88
CA GLY A 248 21.83 12.68 -7.82
C GLY A 248 21.12 11.51 -7.12
N PHE A 249 20.70 10.55 -7.92
CA PHE A 249 19.94 9.39 -7.47
C PHE A 249 20.83 8.14 -7.41
N GLN A 250 20.48 7.21 -6.54
CA GLN A 250 21.07 5.88 -6.50
C GLN A 250 20.69 5.10 -7.78
N ASN A 251 21.46 4.07 -8.13
CA ASN A 251 21.15 3.21 -9.28
C ASN A 251 20.17 2.08 -8.86
N VAL A 252 18.96 2.46 -8.46
CA VAL A 252 17.86 1.54 -8.15
C VAL A 252 16.58 2.00 -8.88
N PRO A 253 15.68 1.09 -9.23
CA PRO A 253 14.45 1.45 -9.94
C PRO A 253 13.56 2.40 -9.14
N THR A 254 12.79 3.23 -9.85
CA THR A 254 11.68 3.99 -9.28
C THR A 254 10.50 3.07 -8.95
N GLY A 255 9.56 3.58 -8.13
CA GLY A 255 8.35 2.84 -7.79
C GLY A 255 7.43 2.66 -9.01
N ILE A 256 7.21 1.43 -9.43
CA ILE A 256 6.44 1.10 -10.63
C ILE A 256 4.96 1.48 -10.54
N ALA A 257 4.33 1.25 -9.39
CA ALA A 257 2.90 1.52 -9.22
C ALA A 257 2.59 3.01 -9.10
N SER A 258 3.33 3.72 -8.27
CA SER A 258 3.14 5.18 -8.15
C SER A 258 3.46 5.90 -9.44
N SER A 259 4.46 5.45 -10.22
CA SER A 259 4.74 6.02 -11.55
C SER A 259 3.57 5.81 -12.51
N TYR A 260 3.00 4.60 -12.53
CA TYR A 260 1.81 4.32 -13.33
C TYR A 260 0.63 5.20 -12.93
N ILE A 261 0.30 5.29 -11.63
CA ILE A 261 -0.81 6.12 -11.16
C ILE A 261 -0.57 7.60 -11.51
N PHE A 262 0.66 8.11 -11.35
CA PHE A 262 0.99 9.50 -11.68
C PHE A 262 0.87 9.82 -13.17
N SER A 263 0.97 8.82 -14.06
CA SER A 263 0.78 9.01 -15.51
C SER A 263 -0.68 8.98 -15.95
N LEU A 264 -1.60 8.51 -15.11
CA LEU A 264 -3.03 8.44 -15.43
C LEU A 264 -3.68 9.83 -15.41
N LYS A 265 -4.69 9.99 -16.28
CA LYS A 265 -5.47 11.23 -16.45
C LYS A 265 -6.95 10.96 -16.27
N PRO A 266 -7.76 11.98 -15.96
CA PRO A 266 -9.21 11.84 -15.97
C PRO A 266 -9.72 11.22 -17.26
N GLY A 267 -10.60 10.21 -17.13
CA GLY A 267 -11.13 9.39 -18.23
C GLY A 267 -10.36 8.10 -18.52
N ASP A 268 -9.13 7.94 -18.00
CA ASP A 268 -8.39 6.67 -18.12
C ASP A 268 -9.07 5.58 -17.30
N LYS A 269 -8.78 4.32 -17.67
CA LYS A 269 -9.31 3.14 -16.96
C LYS A 269 -8.22 2.47 -16.13
N VAL A 270 -8.60 2.01 -14.95
CA VAL A 270 -7.72 1.28 -14.04
C VAL A 270 -8.44 0.09 -13.43
N MET A 271 -7.76 -1.05 -13.40
CA MET A 271 -8.27 -2.24 -12.71
C MET A 271 -8.02 -2.14 -11.21
N MET A 272 -9.07 -2.23 -10.43
CA MET A 272 -9.03 -2.14 -8.98
C MET A 272 -9.83 -3.28 -8.34
N SER A 273 -9.32 -3.83 -7.26
CA SER A 273 -10.04 -4.82 -6.43
C SER A 273 -10.08 -4.39 -4.96
N GLY A 274 -11.11 -4.87 -4.26
CA GLY A 274 -11.30 -4.55 -2.85
C GLY A 274 -12.65 -5.01 -2.31
N PRO A 275 -12.95 -4.67 -1.04
CA PRO A 275 -12.03 -4.07 -0.05
C PRO A 275 -11.11 -5.11 0.59
N TYR A 276 -10.01 -4.65 1.20
CA TYR A 276 -9.07 -5.45 1.98
C TYR A 276 -8.63 -4.72 3.25
N GLY A 277 -8.00 -5.46 4.16
CA GLY A 277 -7.35 -4.91 5.36
C GLY A 277 -8.20 -5.02 6.60
N ASP A 278 -7.53 -4.81 7.73
CA ASP A 278 -8.07 -4.95 9.10
C ASP A 278 -7.66 -3.77 10.01
N PHE A 279 -7.14 -2.70 9.42
CA PHE A 279 -6.78 -1.47 10.14
C PHE A 279 -8.03 -0.61 10.39
N HIS A 280 -8.91 -1.07 11.27
CA HIS A 280 -10.19 -0.43 11.57
C HIS A 280 -10.21 0.15 12.97
N PRO A 281 -10.98 1.24 13.22
CA PRO A 281 -11.23 1.72 14.56
C PRO A 281 -12.07 0.71 15.34
N ASN A 282 -11.92 0.70 16.65
CA ASN A 282 -12.75 -0.11 17.52
C ASN A 282 -14.09 0.58 17.77
N PHE A 283 -15.11 0.16 17.03
CA PHE A 283 -16.45 0.77 17.10
C PHE A 283 -17.20 0.50 18.42
N THR A 284 -16.76 -0.48 19.20
CA THR A 284 -17.46 -0.92 20.42
C THR A 284 -16.79 -0.47 21.72
N SER A 285 -15.57 0.04 21.61
CA SER A 285 -14.84 0.61 22.75
C SER A 285 -15.45 1.95 23.16
N GLY A 286 -15.43 2.25 24.46
CA GLY A 286 -15.72 3.57 25.02
C GLY A 286 -14.46 4.37 25.30
N LYS A 287 -13.29 3.88 24.88
CA LYS A 287 -12.00 4.53 25.16
C LYS A 287 -11.79 5.76 24.27
N GLU A 288 -11.00 6.67 24.77
CA GLU A 288 -10.47 7.79 23.99
C GLU A 288 -9.69 7.28 22.78
N MET A 289 -9.87 7.93 21.62
CA MET A 289 -9.23 7.54 20.36
C MET A 289 -8.26 8.61 19.88
N ILE A 290 -7.03 8.19 19.59
CA ILE A 290 -5.95 9.09 19.21
C ILE A 290 -5.36 8.62 17.88
N TRP A 291 -5.58 9.39 16.82
CA TRP A 291 -4.97 9.17 15.52
C TRP A 291 -3.68 9.96 15.39
N ILE A 292 -2.64 9.35 14.83
CA ILE A 292 -1.33 9.99 14.62
C ILE A 292 -0.84 9.68 13.22
N GLY A 293 -0.68 10.71 12.38
CA GLY A 293 -0.38 10.52 10.98
C GLY A 293 0.63 11.48 10.38
N GLY A 294 1.06 11.13 9.15
CA GLY A 294 1.93 11.99 8.34
C GLY A 294 1.98 11.57 6.88
N GLY A 295 2.04 12.56 5.99
CA GLY A 295 2.07 12.31 4.55
C GLY A 295 0.88 11.48 4.05
N ALA A 296 1.13 10.48 3.20
CA ALA A 296 0.06 9.63 2.63
C ALA A 296 -0.67 8.76 3.68
N GLY A 297 -0.15 8.64 4.92
CA GLY A 297 -0.84 8.01 6.04
C GLY A 297 -2.13 8.72 6.45
N MET A 298 -2.36 9.92 5.92
CA MET A 298 -3.63 10.64 6.01
C MET A 298 -4.83 9.79 5.53
N ALA A 299 -4.65 8.96 4.50
CA ALA A 299 -5.75 8.26 3.85
C ALA A 299 -6.61 7.43 4.82
N PRO A 300 -6.11 6.36 5.48
CA PRO A 300 -6.93 5.54 6.36
C PRO A 300 -7.39 6.31 7.59
N LEU A 301 -6.58 7.24 8.09
CA LEU A 301 -6.93 8.02 9.29
C LEU A 301 -8.10 8.97 9.00
N ARG A 302 -8.09 9.66 7.83
CA ARG A 302 -9.23 10.48 7.40
C ARG A 302 -10.51 9.63 7.30
N ALA A 303 -10.44 8.50 6.61
CA ALA A 303 -11.60 7.61 6.45
C ALA A 303 -12.19 7.19 7.81
N GLN A 304 -11.33 6.83 8.76
CA GLN A 304 -11.75 6.44 10.12
C GLN A 304 -12.39 7.60 10.88
N ILE A 305 -11.72 8.76 10.92
CA ILE A 305 -12.19 9.94 11.64
C ILE A 305 -13.52 10.44 11.08
N MET A 306 -13.62 10.57 9.74
CA MET A 306 -14.86 11.01 9.08
C MET A 306 -16.02 10.06 9.38
N HIS A 307 -15.78 8.76 9.39
CA HIS A 307 -16.83 7.79 9.71
C HIS A 307 -17.25 7.86 11.18
N MET A 308 -16.29 7.95 12.12
CA MET A 308 -16.58 8.08 13.56
C MET A 308 -17.40 9.33 13.84
N THR A 309 -17.11 10.43 13.16
CA THR A 309 -17.79 11.71 13.39
C THR A 309 -19.07 11.85 12.55
N LYS A 310 -18.98 11.77 11.22
CA LYS A 310 -20.08 12.08 10.30
C LYS A 310 -21.13 10.96 10.21
N THR A 311 -20.72 9.69 10.28
CA THR A 311 -21.64 8.54 10.18
C THR A 311 -22.13 8.11 11.56
N LEU A 312 -21.21 7.87 12.50
CA LEU A 312 -21.55 7.34 13.81
C LEU A 312 -21.92 8.41 14.83
N HIS A 313 -21.65 9.69 14.54
CA HIS A 313 -21.86 10.81 15.45
C HIS A 313 -21.31 10.55 16.87
N THR A 314 -20.08 10.03 16.94
CA THR A 314 -19.42 9.68 18.19
C THR A 314 -19.18 10.92 19.04
N THR A 315 -19.89 11.03 20.17
CA THR A 315 -19.80 12.17 21.11
C THR A 315 -19.60 11.72 22.55
N ASP A 316 -19.48 10.42 22.79
CA ASP A 316 -19.36 9.79 24.12
C ASP A 316 -17.92 9.67 24.62
N ARG A 317 -16.95 10.10 23.82
CA ARG A 317 -15.52 10.03 24.10
C ARG A 317 -14.74 11.14 23.40
N GLU A 318 -13.51 11.40 23.84
CA GLU A 318 -12.58 12.33 23.20
C GLU A 318 -11.94 11.68 21.96
N LEU A 319 -11.79 12.48 20.91
CA LEU A 319 -11.24 12.11 19.62
C LEU A 319 -10.12 13.08 19.25
N HIS A 320 -8.89 12.63 19.19
CA HIS A 320 -7.73 13.47 18.88
C HIS A 320 -7.03 13.04 17.61
N PHE A 321 -6.71 13.99 16.73
CA PHE A 321 -5.93 13.73 15.53
C PHE A 321 -4.66 14.61 15.51
N PHE A 322 -3.50 13.97 15.55
CA PHE A 322 -2.19 14.59 15.43
C PHE A 322 -1.62 14.33 14.04
N TYR A 323 -1.47 15.38 13.22
CA TYR A 323 -0.96 15.25 11.87
C TYR A 323 0.32 16.06 11.67
N GLY A 324 1.38 15.37 11.19
CA GLY A 324 2.69 15.96 10.92
C GLY A 324 2.94 16.20 9.45
N ALA A 325 3.34 17.42 9.10
CA ALA A 325 3.77 17.81 7.77
C ALA A 325 5.07 18.63 7.81
N ARG A 326 5.75 18.77 6.68
CA ARG A 326 7.00 19.57 6.59
C ARG A 326 6.74 21.07 6.57
N ALA A 327 5.62 21.47 5.99
CA ALA A 327 5.16 22.84 5.82
C ALA A 327 3.65 22.82 5.58
N LEU A 328 2.99 23.96 5.69
CA LEU A 328 1.54 24.06 5.45
C LEU A 328 1.15 23.57 4.05
N GLY A 329 1.91 23.94 3.01
CA GLY A 329 1.66 23.49 1.62
C GLY A 329 1.90 22.00 1.37
N GLU A 330 2.38 21.26 2.35
CA GLU A 330 2.52 19.79 2.30
C GLU A 330 1.44 19.06 3.11
N ALA A 331 0.61 19.80 3.85
CA ALA A 331 -0.55 19.29 4.58
C ALA A 331 -1.81 19.43 3.71
N PHE A 332 -2.68 18.43 3.73
CA PHE A 332 -3.87 18.39 2.89
C PHE A 332 -5.06 17.81 3.65
N PHE A 333 -6.28 18.02 3.15
CA PHE A 333 -7.55 17.73 3.82
C PHE A 333 -7.74 18.50 5.14
N LEU A 334 -7.04 19.61 5.32
CA LEU A 334 -7.09 20.37 6.58
C LEU A 334 -8.47 20.95 6.85
N GLU A 335 -9.16 21.38 5.79
CA GLU A 335 -10.52 21.93 5.85
C GLU A 335 -11.50 20.93 6.48
N ASP A 336 -11.41 19.66 6.12
CA ASP A 336 -12.25 18.59 6.69
C ASP A 336 -12.15 18.58 8.22
N PHE A 337 -10.93 18.63 8.75
CA PHE A 337 -10.69 18.54 10.20
C PHE A 337 -11.02 19.83 10.94
N TRP A 338 -10.78 20.98 10.32
CA TRP A 338 -11.19 22.27 10.90
C TRP A 338 -12.72 22.43 10.93
N GLU A 339 -13.43 21.83 9.97
CA GLU A 339 -14.89 21.77 10.01
C GLU A 339 -15.38 20.81 11.09
N LEU A 340 -14.73 19.65 11.24
CA LEU A 340 -15.06 18.71 12.31
C LEU A 340 -14.88 19.33 13.72
N GLU A 341 -13.81 20.08 13.98
CA GLU A 341 -13.61 20.76 15.26
C GLU A 341 -14.72 21.78 15.60
N LYS A 342 -15.33 22.38 14.56
CA LYS A 342 -16.47 23.31 14.77
C LYS A 342 -17.76 22.57 15.06
N GLU A 343 -17.95 21.41 14.47
CA GLU A 343 -19.17 20.61 14.53
C GLU A 343 -19.21 19.67 15.75
N PHE A 344 -18.06 19.07 16.08
CA PHE A 344 -17.93 18.08 17.15
C PHE A 344 -17.03 18.62 18.27
N PRO A 345 -17.58 19.07 19.41
CA PRO A 345 -16.79 19.65 20.52
C PRO A 345 -15.79 18.68 21.15
N ASN A 346 -15.99 17.37 20.98
CA ASN A 346 -15.10 16.30 21.46
C ASN A 346 -14.07 15.85 20.40
N PHE A 347 -13.98 16.52 19.25
CA PHE A 347 -12.95 16.27 18.24
C PHE A 347 -11.91 17.39 18.26
N HIS A 348 -10.63 17.03 18.30
CA HIS A 348 -9.49 17.96 18.40
C HIS A 348 -8.45 17.66 17.34
N PHE A 349 -8.17 18.64 16.48
CA PHE A 349 -7.17 18.52 15.42
C PHE A 349 -5.88 19.26 15.80
N HIS A 350 -4.75 18.55 15.73
CA HIS A 350 -3.42 19.06 16.09
C HIS A 350 -2.49 18.98 14.89
N LEU A 351 -2.30 20.11 14.21
CA LEU A 351 -1.32 20.20 13.12
C LEU A 351 0.08 20.46 13.70
N SER A 352 1.08 19.69 13.25
CA SER A 352 2.49 19.97 13.51
C SER A 352 3.26 20.18 12.20
N LEU A 353 4.11 21.20 12.17
CA LEU A 353 4.99 21.50 11.05
C LEU A 353 6.45 21.38 11.52
N ASP A 354 7.30 20.71 10.71
CA ASP A 354 8.70 20.41 11.10
C ASP A 354 9.49 21.62 11.60
N ARG A 355 9.10 22.83 11.16
CA ARG A 355 9.73 24.10 11.48
C ARG A 355 8.73 25.23 11.32
N LYS A 356 9.12 26.42 11.82
CA LYS A 356 8.38 27.66 11.60
C LYS A 356 8.00 27.85 10.13
N ASP A 357 6.71 28.08 9.87
CA ASP A 357 6.14 28.26 8.55
C ASP A 357 5.55 29.66 8.39
N PRO A 358 6.25 30.57 7.63
CA PRO A 358 5.76 31.93 7.43
C PRO A 358 4.41 32.02 6.70
N VAL A 359 4.06 31.00 5.89
CA VAL A 359 2.76 30.97 5.18
C VAL A 359 1.65 30.64 6.17
N ALA A 360 1.86 29.67 7.05
CA ALA A 360 0.94 29.33 8.12
C ALA A 360 0.74 30.52 9.08
N ASP A 361 1.85 31.19 9.47
CA ASP A 361 1.81 32.39 10.32
C ASP A 361 0.98 33.52 9.66
N ALA A 362 1.19 33.76 8.37
CA ALA A 362 0.48 34.82 7.63
C ALA A 362 -1.02 34.52 7.46
N GLN A 363 -1.39 33.23 7.39
CA GLN A 363 -2.79 32.79 7.30
C GLN A 363 -3.45 32.61 8.67
N GLY A 364 -2.71 32.79 9.76
CA GLY A 364 -3.22 32.61 11.13
C GLY A 364 -3.52 31.14 11.49
N VAL A 365 -2.92 30.19 10.76
CA VAL A 365 -3.08 28.77 11.03
C VAL A 365 -2.33 28.41 12.31
N LYS A 366 -3.03 27.75 13.25
CA LYS A 366 -2.41 27.26 14.48
C LYS A 366 -1.69 25.92 14.19
N TYR A 367 -0.46 25.82 14.61
CA TYR A 367 0.34 24.59 14.51
C TYR A 367 1.36 24.50 15.63
N TYR A 368 1.83 23.30 15.90
CA TYR A 368 2.98 23.03 16.76
C TYR A 368 4.26 23.03 15.88
N GLU A 369 5.30 23.76 16.32
CA GLU A 369 6.60 23.74 15.63
C GLU A 369 7.40 22.50 16.05
N GLY A 370 7.50 21.49 15.19
CA GLY A 370 8.20 20.23 15.44
C GLY A 370 7.50 19.02 14.84
N PHE A 371 7.99 17.83 15.16
CA PHE A 371 7.44 16.57 14.68
C PHE A 371 6.15 16.19 15.45
N ALA A 372 5.27 15.42 14.81
CA ALA A 372 4.03 14.95 15.39
C ALA A 372 4.21 14.23 16.74
N VAL A 373 5.28 13.43 16.91
CA VAL A 373 5.60 12.77 18.18
C VAL A 373 5.91 13.76 19.30
N ASN A 374 6.55 14.88 18.99
CA ASN A 374 6.80 15.93 19.97
C ASN A 374 5.52 16.71 20.29
N CYS A 375 4.71 16.95 19.24
CA CYS A 375 3.42 17.61 19.42
C CYS A 375 2.55 16.83 20.41
N ILE A 376 2.29 15.56 20.16
CA ILE A 376 1.44 14.74 21.05
C ILE A 376 2.04 14.62 22.45
N ARG A 377 3.37 14.45 22.58
CA ARG A 377 4.05 14.39 23.87
C ARG A 377 3.87 15.68 24.65
N ASP A 378 4.20 16.82 24.05
CA ASP A 378 4.34 18.10 24.79
C ASP A 378 3.00 18.78 25.03
N THR A 379 2.02 18.58 24.12
CA THR A 379 0.72 19.24 24.19
C THR A 379 -0.37 18.38 24.83
N TYR A 380 -0.19 17.06 24.86
CA TYR A 380 -1.25 16.17 25.30
C TYR A 380 -0.80 15.09 26.30
N LEU A 381 -0.06 14.07 25.87
CA LEU A 381 0.20 12.87 26.67
C LEU A 381 1.06 13.11 27.91
N LYS A 382 1.90 14.16 27.93
CA LYS A 382 2.72 14.47 29.11
C LYS A 382 1.90 14.73 30.37
N ASN A 383 0.69 15.26 30.22
CA ASN A 383 -0.20 15.60 31.31
C ASN A 383 -1.48 14.74 31.33
N HIS A 384 -1.53 13.72 30.49
CA HIS A 384 -2.67 12.81 30.45
C HIS A 384 -2.66 11.88 31.65
N GLU A 385 -3.82 11.69 32.29
CA GLU A 385 -3.91 10.94 33.56
C GLU A 385 -3.72 9.44 33.37
N ALA A 386 -4.20 8.88 32.22
CA ALA A 386 -4.18 7.45 31.94
C ALA A 386 -3.96 7.18 30.42
N PRO A 387 -2.75 7.45 29.87
CA PRO A 387 -2.47 7.22 28.45
C PRO A 387 -2.59 5.74 28.04
N GLU A 388 -2.42 4.80 28.99
CA GLU A 388 -2.59 3.37 28.79
C GLU A 388 -4.04 2.95 28.55
N ASP A 389 -5.01 3.77 28.90
CA ASP A 389 -6.44 3.51 28.69
C ASP A 389 -6.96 4.02 27.33
N CYS A 390 -6.13 4.70 26.53
CA CYS A 390 -6.48 5.19 25.20
C CYS A 390 -6.26 4.14 24.11
N GLU A 391 -6.86 4.35 22.95
CA GLU A 391 -6.61 3.60 21.71
C GLU A 391 -5.87 4.48 20.70
N TYR A 392 -4.81 3.93 20.10
CA TYR A 392 -3.92 4.66 19.21
C TYR A 392 -3.96 4.07 17.80
N TYR A 393 -4.13 4.93 16.79
CA TYR A 393 -4.21 4.56 15.38
C TYR A 393 -3.13 5.31 14.60
N LEU A 394 -2.12 4.60 14.10
CA LEU A 394 -0.95 5.21 13.50
C LEU A 394 -0.84 4.87 12.02
N CYS A 395 -0.60 5.88 11.18
CA CYS A 395 -0.29 5.64 9.77
C CYS A 395 0.63 6.73 9.22
N GLY A 396 1.68 6.31 8.50
CA GLY A 396 2.65 7.24 7.92
C GLY A 396 4.04 6.64 7.74
N PRO A 397 5.07 7.50 7.65
CA PRO A 397 6.46 7.03 7.48
C PRO A 397 6.90 6.08 8.60
N PRO A 398 7.72 5.05 8.32
CA PRO A 398 8.17 4.08 9.32
C PRO A 398 8.83 4.70 10.55
N MET A 399 9.56 5.80 10.38
CA MET A 399 10.17 6.51 11.50
C MET A 399 9.15 7.17 12.43
N LEU A 400 8.04 7.68 11.89
CA LEU A 400 6.95 8.23 12.70
C LEU A 400 6.32 7.12 13.52
N ILE A 401 5.93 6.00 12.88
CA ILE A 401 5.33 4.85 13.58
C ILE A 401 6.26 4.37 14.69
N LYS A 402 7.54 4.14 14.36
CA LYS A 402 8.52 3.68 15.32
C LYS A 402 8.67 4.63 16.53
N THR A 403 8.87 5.93 16.27
CA THR A 403 9.11 6.88 17.37
C THR A 403 7.89 7.09 18.25
N VAL A 404 6.69 7.05 17.67
CA VAL A 404 5.44 7.12 18.45
C VAL A 404 5.25 5.84 19.25
N THR A 405 5.44 4.67 18.66
CA THR A 405 5.32 3.37 19.37
C THR A 405 6.32 3.27 20.51
N ASP A 406 7.61 3.63 20.28
CA ASP A 406 8.63 3.65 21.32
C ASP A 406 8.24 4.59 22.49
N TYR A 407 7.60 5.72 22.18
CA TYR A 407 7.14 6.67 23.22
C TYR A 407 5.92 6.12 23.98
N LEU A 408 4.93 5.56 23.30
CA LEU A 408 3.75 4.94 23.92
C LEU A 408 4.13 3.76 24.83
N ASP A 409 5.07 2.92 24.39
CA ASP A 409 5.63 1.83 25.18
C ASP A 409 6.26 2.37 26.50
N SER A 410 6.97 3.50 26.42
CA SER A 410 7.54 4.16 27.59
C SER A 410 6.51 4.70 28.58
N LEU A 411 5.26 4.89 28.15
CA LEU A 411 4.12 5.28 28.98
C LEU A 411 3.33 4.09 29.51
N GLY A 412 3.72 2.85 29.16
CA GLY A 412 3.04 1.63 29.60
C GLY A 412 1.81 1.26 28.78
N VAL A 413 1.68 1.83 27.57
CA VAL A 413 0.57 1.47 26.66
C VAL A 413 0.75 0.07 26.12
N ASP A 414 -0.26 -0.79 26.26
CA ASP A 414 -0.25 -2.15 25.75
C ASP A 414 -0.22 -2.17 24.21
N GLN A 415 0.52 -3.09 23.62
CA GLN A 415 0.62 -3.26 22.16
C GLN A 415 -0.73 -3.50 21.49
N GLU A 416 -1.69 -4.11 22.19
CA GLU A 416 -3.06 -4.34 21.70
C GLU A 416 -3.87 -3.04 21.56
N SER A 417 -3.48 -1.98 22.26
CA SER A 417 -4.08 -0.64 22.17
C SER A 417 -3.44 0.22 21.08
N ILE A 418 -2.39 -0.28 20.38
CA ILE A 418 -1.67 0.44 19.33
C ILE A 418 -1.90 -0.25 17.99
N MET A 419 -2.80 0.28 17.19
CA MET A 419 -3.07 -0.19 15.83
C MET A 419 -2.28 0.66 14.83
N TYR A 420 -1.65 0.03 13.85
CA TYR A 420 -0.91 0.78 12.82
C TYR A 420 -0.96 0.10 11.46
N ASP A 421 -0.96 0.93 10.40
CA ASP A 421 -0.76 0.50 9.03
C ASP A 421 0.60 1.03 8.52
N ASN A 422 1.46 0.11 8.10
CA ASN A 422 2.84 0.41 7.72
C ASN A 422 3.00 0.37 6.19
N PHE A 423 3.30 1.51 5.60
CA PHE A 423 3.55 1.68 4.15
C PHE A 423 5.02 1.42 3.75
N GLY A 424 5.80 0.74 4.58
CA GLY A 424 7.22 0.48 4.37
C GLY A 424 7.57 -0.80 3.64
#